data_c248f3ee8b65f369b5a261fe683f1439
#
_entry.id   c248f3ee8b65f369b5a261fe683f1439
#
_cell.length_a   1.000
_cell.length_b   1.000
_cell.length_c   1.000
_cell.angle_alpha   90.00
_cell.angle_beta   90.00
_cell.angle_gamma   90.00
#
_symmetry.space_group_name_H-M   'P 1'
#
loop_
_entity.id
_entity.type
_entity.pdbx_description
1 polymer ?
#
loop_
_entity_poly.entity_id
_entity_poly.type
_entity_poly.pdbx_seq_one_letter_code
_entity_poly.pdbx_strand_id
1 'polypeptide(L)'
;RAARDAHHVLQWISKNDSLPLHLYGWSYGSMVGHLVMQRHPSAARSMILFAYPWQEDAYPVPGADDYPDDPPRAKNTAEAAASDFVTPGSISERAIAAYVAASLEADPIRVDFRDLHQWLELDATRIQTPTLLLKGEFDPLTPMEQQVDFFAAIGTADKWFVELSGGDHAALLETPSERMLHAIDSFIRSLEK
;
A
#
# COMPACT_ATOMS: atom_id res chain seq x y z
N ARG A 1 2.13 -9.31 -13.02
CA ARG A 1 1.03 -8.68 -13.81
C ARG A 1 0.60 -7.35 -13.15
N ALA A 2 0.19 -7.30 -11.87
CA ALA A 2 -0.35 -6.10 -11.24
C ALA A 2 0.55 -4.86 -11.40
N ALA A 3 1.85 -4.96 -11.10
CA ALA A 3 2.78 -3.84 -11.25
C ALA A 3 2.91 -3.35 -12.71
N ARG A 4 2.88 -4.28 -13.69
CA ARG A 4 2.90 -3.91 -15.12
C ARG A 4 1.63 -3.15 -15.50
N ASP A 5 0.49 -3.62 -15.04
CA ASP A 5 -0.80 -3.03 -15.38
C ASP A 5 -0.94 -1.65 -14.73
N ALA A 6 -0.52 -1.50 -13.46
CA ALA A 6 -0.42 -0.20 -12.79
C ALA A 6 0.52 0.77 -13.53
N HIS A 7 1.68 0.31 -14.00
CA HIS A 7 2.59 1.13 -14.82
C HIS A 7 1.93 1.60 -16.13
N HIS A 8 1.18 0.73 -16.81
CA HIS A 8 0.45 1.14 -18.03
C HIS A 8 -0.60 2.23 -17.72
N VAL A 9 -1.29 2.15 -16.58
CA VAL A 9 -2.23 3.20 -16.14
C VAL A 9 -1.49 4.52 -15.92
N LEU A 10 -0.35 4.52 -15.21
CA LEU A 10 0.46 5.71 -15.00
C LEU A 10 0.93 6.32 -16.33
N GLN A 11 1.38 5.49 -17.27
CA GLN A 11 1.76 5.94 -18.61
C GLN A 11 0.59 6.57 -19.37
N TRP A 12 -0.60 5.99 -19.25
CA TRP A 12 -1.79 6.54 -19.88
C TRP A 12 -2.17 7.90 -19.28
N ILE A 13 -2.14 8.03 -17.96
CA ILE A 13 -2.41 9.31 -17.29
C ILE A 13 -1.39 10.37 -17.74
N SER A 14 -0.09 10.06 -17.68
CA SER A 14 0.98 11.00 -18.07
C SER A 14 0.88 11.49 -19.52
N LYS A 15 0.24 10.71 -20.41
CA LYS A 15 0.01 11.12 -21.80
C LYS A 15 -1.19 12.04 -21.96
N ASN A 16 -2.13 11.99 -21.03
CA ASN A 16 -3.41 12.71 -21.11
C ASN A 16 -3.51 13.87 -20.11
N ASP A 17 -2.59 13.96 -19.15
CA ASP A 17 -2.54 15.00 -18.15
C ASP A 17 -1.09 15.48 -17.96
N SER A 18 -0.91 16.78 -17.77
CA SER A 18 0.40 17.40 -17.52
C SER A 18 0.72 17.62 -16.04
N LEU A 19 -0.21 17.30 -15.14
CA LEU A 19 0.01 17.43 -13.70
C LEU A 19 1.01 16.40 -13.19
N PRO A 20 1.81 16.74 -12.18
CA PRO A 20 2.69 15.76 -11.52
C PRO A 20 1.90 14.59 -10.96
N LEU A 21 2.33 13.37 -11.26
CA LEU A 21 1.73 12.17 -10.72
C LEU A 21 2.38 11.78 -9.39
N HIS A 22 1.55 11.42 -8.43
CA HIS A 22 1.96 10.84 -7.16
C HIS A 22 1.25 9.49 -6.99
N LEU A 23 2.01 8.44 -6.69
CA LEU A 23 1.49 7.10 -6.58
C LEU A 23 1.18 6.78 -5.11
N TYR A 24 -0.09 6.50 -4.81
CA TYR A 24 -0.52 6.05 -3.49
C TYR A 24 -0.84 4.56 -3.52
N GLY A 25 -0.34 3.82 -2.54
CA GLY A 25 -0.65 2.42 -2.31
C GLY A 25 -1.08 2.17 -0.87
N TRP A 26 -2.09 1.33 -0.68
CA TRP A 26 -2.55 0.86 0.61
C TRP A 26 -2.38 -0.66 0.71
N SER A 27 -1.84 -1.16 1.83
CA SER A 27 -1.67 -2.58 2.08
C SER A 27 -0.91 -3.27 0.93
N TYR A 28 -1.40 -4.34 0.34
CA TYR A 28 -0.79 -4.96 -0.84
C TYR A 28 -0.70 -4.01 -2.05
N GLY A 29 -1.54 -2.99 -2.13
CA GLY A 29 -1.39 -1.90 -3.10
C GLY A 29 -0.07 -1.14 -2.93
N SER A 30 0.46 -1.05 -1.71
CA SER A 30 1.79 -0.49 -1.44
C SER A 30 2.91 -1.35 -2.04
N MET A 31 2.80 -2.69 -1.97
CA MET A 31 3.76 -3.61 -2.59
C MET A 31 3.74 -3.48 -4.12
N VAL A 32 2.55 -3.33 -4.72
CA VAL A 32 2.42 -3.04 -6.16
C VAL A 32 3.10 -1.72 -6.49
N GLY A 33 2.82 -0.66 -5.72
CA GLY A 33 3.43 0.67 -5.88
C GLY A 33 4.96 0.61 -5.77
N HIS A 34 5.47 -0.06 -4.75
CA HIS A 34 6.91 -0.31 -4.59
C HIS A 34 7.51 -0.96 -5.83
N LEU A 35 6.95 -2.08 -6.28
CA LEU A 35 7.47 -2.80 -7.44
C LEU A 35 7.41 -1.98 -8.73
N VAL A 36 6.37 -1.16 -8.91
CA VAL A 36 6.28 -0.20 -10.03
C VAL A 36 7.43 0.80 -9.97
N MET A 37 7.61 1.48 -8.83
CA MET A 37 8.59 2.55 -8.71
C MET A 37 10.02 2.03 -8.66
N GLN A 38 10.24 0.82 -8.13
CA GLN A 38 11.53 0.13 -8.21
C GLN A 38 11.96 -0.16 -9.66
N ARG A 39 11.01 -0.53 -10.52
CA ARG A 39 11.27 -0.84 -11.93
C ARG A 39 11.25 0.41 -12.83
N HIS A 40 10.44 1.40 -12.47
CA HIS A 40 10.15 2.58 -13.26
C HIS A 40 10.16 3.84 -12.37
N PRO A 41 11.33 4.26 -11.85
CA PRO A 41 11.44 5.33 -10.84
C PRO A 41 10.96 6.70 -11.33
N SER A 42 10.80 6.90 -12.63
CA SER A 42 10.26 8.12 -13.24
C SER A 42 8.76 8.04 -13.57
N ALA A 43 8.08 6.95 -13.25
CA ALA A 43 6.66 6.78 -13.58
C ALA A 43 5.74 7.69 -12.74
N ALA A 44 6.20 8.12 -11.56
CA ALA A 44 5.56 9.12 -10.73
C ALA A 44 6.62 9.99 -10.04
N ARG A 45 6.23 11.18 -9.61
CA ARG A 45 7.12 12.13 -8.93
C ARG A 45 7.42 11.71 -7.49
N SER A 46 6.49 11.03 -6.84
CA SER A 46 6.67 10.46 -5.51
C SER A 46 5.79 9.24 -5.31
N MET A 47 6.09 8.51 -4.24
CA MET A 47 5.35 7.35 -3.81
C MET A 47 4.91 7.51 -2.35
N ILE A 48 3.65 7.20 -2.07
CA ILE A 48 3.07 7.17 -0.73
C ILE A 48 2.66 5.73 -0.45
N LEU A 49 3.25 5.13 0.57
CA LEU A 49 3.00 3.76 1.01
C LEU A 49 2.27 3.81 2.35
N PHE A 50 1.02 3.38 2.39
CA PHE A 50 0.25 3.27 3.61
C PHE A 50 0.02 1.82 3.98
N ALA A 51 0.22 1.50 5.27
CA ALA A 51 0.06 0.16 5.82
C ALA A 51 0.82 -0.90 4.99
N TYR A 52 2.09 -0.65 4.73
CA TYR A 52 2.96 -1.52 3.92
C TYR A 52 3.27 -2.82 4.66
N PRO A 53 2.81 -3.98 4.17
CA PRO A 53 2.97 -5.25 4.89
C PRO A 53 4.38 -5.85 4.67
N TRP A 54 5.42 -5.09 5.03
CA TRP A 54 6.79 -5.56 4.95
C TRP A 54 7.09 -6.58 6.06
N GLN A 55 7.62 -7.72 5.66
CA GLN A 55 8.17 -8.72 6.57
C GLN A 55 9.47 -9.23 5.96
N GLU A 56 10.60 -8.92 6.56
CA GLU A 56 11.92 -9.29 6.05
C GLU A 56 12.07 -10.81 5.87
N ASP A 57 11.52 -11.59 6.79
CA ASP A 57 11.59 -13.05 6.77
C ASP A 57 10.45 -13.72 5.98
N ALA A 58 9.46 -12.96 5.56
CA ALA A 58 8.31 -13.48 4.81
C ALA A 58 8.49 -13.38 3.29
N TYR A 59 9.37 -12.51 2.83
CA TYR A 59 9.64 -12.29 1.41
C TYR A 59 11.16 -12.17 1.17
N PRO A 60 11.78 -13.04 0.37
CA PRO A 60 11.17 -14.21 -0.29
C PRO A 60 11.01 -15.39 0.65
N VAL A 61 9.86 -16.03 0.59
CA VAL A 61 9.69 -17.33 1.24
C VAL A 61 10.53 -18.37 0.50
N PRO A 62 11.27 -19.24 1.19
CA PRO A 62 12.00 -20.34 0.56
C PRO A 62 11.08 -21.23 -0.27
N GLY A 63 11.43 -21.51 -1.52
CA GLY A 63 10.64 -22.31 -2.44
C GLY A 63 9.94 -21.45 -3.50
N ALA A 64 10.68 -20.57 -4.19
CA ALA A 64 10.14 -19.71 -5.24
C ALA A 64 9.34 -20.47 -6.31
N ASP A 65 9.59 -21.77 -6.49
CA ASP A 65 8.87 -22.65 -7.40
C ASP A 65 7.42 -22.94 -6.91
N ASP A 66 7.11 -22.70 -5.64
CA ASP A 66 5.79 -22.91 -5.06
C ASP A 66 4.86 -21.68 -5.21
N TYR A 67 5.35 -20.56 -5.73
CA TYR A 67 4.56 -19.35 -5.92
C TYR A 67 3.75 -19.42 -7.21
N PRO A 68 2.42 -19.36 -7.14
CA PRO A 68 1.60 -19.45 -8.32
C PRO A 68 1.70 -18.21 -9.21
N ASP A 69 1.76 -18.41 -10.52
CA ASP A 69 1.63 -17.33 -11.51
C ASP A 69 0.23 -16.73 -11.51
N ASP A 70 -0.78 -17.56 -11.27
CA ASP A 70 -2.18 -17.17 -11.07
C ASP A 70 -2.57 -17.38 -9.60
N PRO A 71 -2.94 -16.31 -8.88
CA PRO A 71 -3.30 -16.42 -7.48
C PRO A 71 -4.59 -17.24 -7.29
N PRO A 72 -4.70 -17.95 -6.16
CA PRO A 72 -5.94 -18.62 -5.79
C PRO A 72 -7.13 -17.66 -5.76
N ARG A 73 -8.28 -18.14 -6.18
CA ARG A 73 -9.53 -17.38 -6.20
C ARG A 73 -10.54 -18.02 -5.27
N ALA A 74 -11.21 -17.19 -4.48
CA ALA A 74 -12.26 -17.63 -3.57
C ALA A 74 -13.44 -16.67 -3.59
N LYS A 75 -14.62 -17.15 -3.23
CA LYS A 75 -15.77 -16.28 -3.01
C LYS A 75 -15.46 -15.31 -1.88
N ASN A 76 -15.72 -14.02 -2.12
CA ASN A 76 -15.55 -13.01 -1.08
C ASN A 76 -16.62 -13.20 0.03
N THR A 77 -16.27 -12.87 1.27
CA THR A 77 -17.18 -12.97 2.43
C THR A 77 -17.22 -11.65 3.19
N ALA A 78 -18.27 -11.46 3.99
CA ALA A 78 -18.40 -10.27 4.82
C ALA A 78 -17.24 -10.14 5.82
N GLU A 79 -16.79 -11.26 6.41
CA GLU A 79 -15.66 -11.30 7.33
C GLU A 79 -14.37 -10.87 6.63
N ALA A 80 -14.14 -11.40 5.42
CA ALA A 80 -12.97 -11.05 4.64
C ALA A 80 -12.98 -9.58 4.20
N ALA A 81 -14.13 -9.02 3.84
CA ALA A 81 -14.28 -7.63 3.48
C ALA A 81 -14.14 -6.68 4.69
N ALA A 82 -14.49 -7.15 5.90
CA ALA A 82 -14.37 -6.37 7.13
C ALA A 82 -13.00 -6.49 7.82
N SER A 83 -12.12 -7.36 7.35
CA SER A 83 -10.88 -7.74 8.07
C SER A 83 -9.86 -6.61 8.23
N ASP A 84 -10.00 -5.54 7.49
CA ASP A 84 -9.11 -4.38 7.57
C ASP A 84 -9.48 -3.42 8.72
N PHE A 85 -10.70 -3.54 9.28
CA PHE A 85 -11.17 -2.76 10.42
C PHE A 85 -10.87 -3.50 11.73
N VAL A 86 -9.67 -3.32 12.24
CA VAL A 86 -9.15 -4.13 13.35
C VAL A 86 -9.33 -3.47 14.73
N THR A 87 -9.51 -2.15 14.80
CA THR A 87 -9.68 -1.42 16.05
C THR A 87 -11.15 -1.12 16.32
N PRO A 88 -11.77 -1.74 17.35
CA PRO A 88 -13.16 -1.48 17.67
C PRO A 88 -13.44 0.01 17.93
N GLY A 89 -14.42 0.57 17.25
CA GLY A 89 -14.87 1.95 17.42
C GLY A 89 -14.02 3.01 16.70
N SER A 90 -13.00 2.63 15.92
CA SER A 90 -12.23 3.55 15.07
C SER A 90 -13.08 4.17 13.96
N ILE A 91 -14.08 3.44 13.51
CA ILE A 91 -15.09 3.85 12.53
C ILE A 91 -16.46 3.30 12.94
N SER A 92 -17.54 3.93 12.48
CA SER A 92 -18.89 3.46 12.81
C SER A 92 -19.22 2.12 12.15
N GLU A 93 -19.97 1.26 12.86
CA GLU A 93 -20.46 -0.02 12.31
C GLU A 93 -21.27 0.17 11.02
N ARG A 94 -21.99 1.28 10.91
CA ARG A 94 -22.73 1.62 9.68
C ARG A 94 -21.79 1.85 8.49
N ALA A 95 -20.66 2.47 8.70
CA ALA A 95 -19.66 2.69 7.65
C ALA A 95 -18.99 1.37 7.25
N ILE A 96 -18.65 0.51 8.23
CA ILE A 96 -18.12 -0.84 7.97
C ILE A 96 -19.13 -1.64 7.14
N ALA A 97 -20.40 -1.66 7.54
CA ALA A 97 -21.45 -2.39 6.82
C ALA A 97 -21.61 -1.87 5.37
N ALA A 98 -21.54 -0.56 5.15
CA ALA A 98 -21.60 0.03 3.81
C ALA A 98 -20.40 -0.37 2.95
N TYR A 99 -19.20 -0.35 3.55
CA TYR A 99 -17.96 -0.80 2.87
C TYR A 99 -18.05 -2.27 2.49
N VAL A 100 -18.47 -3.14 3.43
CA VAL A 100 -18.64 -4.58 3.19
C VAL A 100 -19.63 -4.83 2.05
N ALA A 101 -20.79 -4.16 2.06
CA ALA A 101 -21.78 -4.32 1.01
C ALA A 101 -21.22 -3.93 -0.37
N ALA A 102 -20.54 -2.78 -0.46
CA ALA A 102 -19.91 -2.32 -1.69
C ALA A 102 -18.78 -3.26 -2.16
N SER A 103 -17.97 -3.78 -1.23
CA SER A 103 -16.90 -4.73 -1.55
C SER A 103 -17.43 -6.05 -2.10
N LEU A 104 -18.51 -6.59 -1.53
CA LEU A 104 -19.11 -7.85 -2.01
C LEU A 104 -19.77 -7.69 -3.38
N GLU A 105 -20.28 -6.49 -3.68
CA GLU A 105 -20.85 -6.17 -4.98
C GLU A 105 -19.76 -6.00 -6.05
N ALA A 106 -18.71 -5.23 -5.74
CA ALA A 106 -17.65 -4.88 -6.67
C ALA A 106 -16.65 -6.03 -6.91
N ASP A 107 -16.35 -6.82 -5.86
CA ASP A 107 -15.37 -7.90 -5.89
C ASP A 107 -15.94 -9.21 -5.28
N PRO A 108 -16.91 -9.85 -5.94
CA PRO A 108 -17.55 -11.07 -5.43
C PRO A 108 -16.61 -12.28 -5.41
N ILE A 109 -15.53 -12.24 -6.20
CA ILE A 109 -14.49 -13.29 -6.27
C ILE A 109 -13.14 -12.65 -5.96
N ARG A 110 -12.77 -12.69 -4.69
CA ARG A 110 -11.47 -12.16 -4.27
C ARG A 110 -10.32 -13.05 -4.73
N VAL A 111 -9.20 -12.42 -4.96
CA VAL A 111 -7.94 -13.05 -5.34
C VAL A 111 -7.00 -13.02 -4.14
N ASP A 112 -6.42 -14.16 -3.80
CA ASP A 112 -5.34 -14.21 -2.83
C ASP A 112 -4.01 -13.94 -3.53
N PHE A 113 -3.47 -12.75 -3.35
CA PHE A 113 -2.22 -12.30 -3.96
C PHE A 113 -1.07 -12.15 -2.95
N ARG A 114 -1.21 -12.77 -1.75
CA ARG A 114 -0.17 -12.69 -0.71
C ARG A 114 1.14 -13.32 -1.16
N ASP A 115 1.07 -14.49 -1.78
CA ASP A 115 2.22 -15.31 -2.12
C ASP A 115 2.50 -15.28 -3.64
N LEU A 116 2.44 -14.11 -4.26
CA LEU A 116 2.75 -13.98 -5.69
C LEU A 116 4.26 -13.90 -5.93
N HIS A 117 4.72 -14.63 -6.93
CA HIS A 117 6.12 -14.66 -7.37
C HIS A 117 6.72 -13.25 -7.57
N GLN A 118 5.95 -12.27 -8.00
CA GLN A 118 6.42 -10.90 -8.18
C GLN A 118 6.94 -10.24 -6.89
N TRP A 119 6.50 -10.66 -5.70
CA TRP A 119 6.96 -10.11 -4.43
C TRP A 119 8.39 -10.51 -4.08
N LEU A 120 8.91 -11.56 -4.66
CA LEU A 120 10.31 -11.97 -4.52
C LEU A 120 11.31 -10.94 -5.09
N GLU A 121 10.83 -10.03 -5.93
CA GLU A 121 11.66 -8.98 -6.52
C GLU A 121 11.74 -7.70 -5.67
N LEU A 122 10.93 -7.57 -4.61
CA LEU A 122 10.89 -6.37 -3.79
C LEU A 122 12.23 -6.15 -3.06
N ASP A 123 12.81 -4.99 -3.29
CA ASP A 123 14.08 -4.56 -2.71
C ASP A 123 13.99 -3.06 -2.37
N ALA A 124 13.84 -2.77 -1.08
CA ALA A 124 13.70 -1.40 -0.59
C ALA A 124 14.89 -0.50 -0.97
N THR A 125 16.10 -1.06 -1.08
CA THR A 125 17.31 -0.31 -1.43
C THR A 125 17.27 0.24 -2.86
N ARG A 126 16.42 -0.34 -3.71
CA ARG A 126 16.20 0.10 -5.10
C ARG A 126 15.13 1.19 -5.25
N ILE A 127 14.46 1.57 -4.19
CA ILE A 127 13.54 2.71 -4.20
C ILE A 127 14.35 4.01 -4.27
N GLN A 128 14.33 4.67 -5.42
CA GLN A 128 15.02 5.94 -5.66
C GLN A 128 14.06 7.14 -5.71
N THR A 129 12.77 6.88 -5.75
CA THR A 129 11.70 7.87 -5.80
C THR A 129 11.44 8.44 -4.40
N PRO A 130 11.23 9.77 -4.24
CA PRO A 130 10.80 10.36 -2.97
C PRO A 130 9.62 9.59 -2.38
N THR A 131 9.72 9.17 -1.12
CA THR A 131 8.79 8.22 -0.51
C THR A 131 8.27 8.70 0.84
N LEU A 132 6.95 8.70 1.00
CA LEU A 132 6.26 8.83 2.28
C LEU A 132 5.76 7.46 2.72
N LEU A 133 6.24 6.98 3.88
CA LEU A 133 5.74 5.79 4.54
C LEU A 133 4.76 6.20 5.65
N LEU A 134 3.55 5.67 5.60
CA LEU A 134 2.49 5.91 6.57
C LEU A 134 2.06 4.59 7.22
N LYS A 135 1.83 4.62 8.53
CA LYS A 135 1.33 3.48 9.29
C LYS A 135 0.29 3.93 10.33
N GLY A 136 -0.73 3.12 10.60
CA GLY A 136 -1.62 3.28 11.74
C GLY A 136 -0.94 2.84 13.05
N GLU A 137 -1.14 3.58 14.15
CA GLU A 137 -0.58 3.25 15.47
C GLU A 137 -0.93 1.82 15.90
N PHE A 138 -2.19 1.44 15.71
CA PHE A 138 -2.74 0.14 16.13
C PHE A 138 -2.82 -0.90 15.01
N ASP A 139 -2.16 -0.68 13.89
CA ASP A 139 -2.15 -1.62 12.78
C ASP A 139 -1.31 -2.87 13.13
N PRO A 140 -1.94 -4.04 13.39
CA PRO A 140 -1.21 -5.25 13.74
C PRO A 140 -0.51 -5.90 12.54
N LEU A 141 -0.89 -5.52 11.32
CA LEU A 141 -0.30 -6.07 10.09
C LEU A 141 0.99 -5.33 9.70
N THR A 142 1.27 -4.20 10.35
CA THR A 142 2.47 -3.40 10.10
C THR A 142 3.19 -3.05 11.40
N PRO A 143 3.81 -4.03 12.09
CA PRO A 143 4.54 -3.79 13.33
C PRO A 143 5.59 -2.68 13.17
N MET A 144 5.73 -1.81 14.18
CA MET A 144 6.61 -0.65 14.13
C MET A 144 8.05 -1.02 13.77
N GLU A 145 8.58 -2.08 14.38
CA GLU A 145 9.95 -2.54 14.13
C GLU A 145 10.19 -2.81 12.65
N GLN A 146 9.30 -3.56 12.02
CA GLN A 146 9.38 -3.87 10.59
C GLN A 146 9.26 -2.62 9.71
N GLN A 147 8.42 -1.65 10.10
CA GLN A 147 8.29 -0.39 9.35
C GLN A 147 9.54 0.47 9.46
N VAL A 148 10.19 0.48 10.62
CA VAL A 148 11.47 1.19 10.82
C VAL A 148 12.59 0.56 9.99
N ASP A 149 12.67 -0.76 9.95
CA ASP A 149 13.67 -1.49 9.16
C ASP A 149 13.45 -1.24 7.67
N PHE A 150 12.21 -1.34 7.19
CA PHE A 150 11.88 -1.01 5.82
C PHE A 150 12.22 0.44 5.48
N PHE A 151 11.83 1.39 6.33
CA PHE A 151 12.14 2.82 6.15
C PHE A 151 13.65 3.06 6.09
N ALA A 152 14.42 2.42 6.97
CA ALA A 152 15.88 2.53 6.96
C ALA A 152 16.47 2.02 5.64
N ALA A 153 15.93 0.93 5.10
CA ALA A 153 16.40 0.30 3.87
C ALA A 153 16.06 1.08 2.59
N ILE A 154 15.02 1.94 2.58
CA ILE A 154 14.65 2.73 1.40
C ILE A 154 15.84 3.52 0.86
N GLY A 155 16.17 3.31 -0.42
CA GLY A 155 17.39 3.80 -1.07
C GLY A 155 17.45 5.30 -1.33
N THR A 156 16.30 6.02 -1.38
CA THR A 156 16.28 7.47 -1.49
C THR A 156 16.57 8.14 -0.14
N ALA A 157 17.27 9.29 -0.15
CA ALA A 157 17.42 10.15 1.02
C ALA A 157 16.17 11.01 1.28
N ASP A 158 15.36 11.26 0.25
CA ASP A 158 14.13 12.05 0.35
C ASP A 158 12.97 11.15 0.76
N LYS A 159 12.89 10.84 2.05
CA LYS A 159 11.90 9.93 2.63
C LYS A 159 11.38 10.42 3.96
N TRP A 160 10.07 10.24 4.17
CA TRP A 160 9.38 10.58 5.41
C TRP A 160 8.71 9.34 5.99
N PHE A 161 8.65 9.27 7.32
CA PHE A 161 7.89 8.27 8.05
C PHE A 161 6.92 8.95 9.00
N VAL A 162 5.64 8.58 8.94
CA VAL A 162 4.58 9.15 9.81
C VAL A 162 3.72 8.04 10.37
N GLU A 163 3.63 7.98 11.70
CA GLU A 163 2.65 7.17 12.40
C GLU A 163 1.36 7.98 12.62
N LEU A 164 0.23 7.37 12.28
CA LEU A 164 -1.10 7.95 12.42
C LEU A 164 -1.68 7.53 13.77
N SER A 165 -1.55 8.39 14.78
CA SER A 165 -2.06 8.11 16.12
C SER A 165 -3.57 7.87 16.11
N GLY A 166 -3.99 6.79 16.76
CA GLY A 166 -5.38 6.34 16.86
C GLY A 166 -5.88 5.58 15.61
N GLY A 167 -5.04 5.37 14.61
CA GLY A 167 -5.41 4.64 13.39
C GLY A 167 -4.97 3.19 13.40
N ASP A 168 -5.63 2.38 12.59
CA ASP A 168 -5.23 1.00 12.31
C ASP A 168 -4.95 0.77 10.81
N HIS A 169 -5.18 -0.45 10.33
CA HIS A 169 -4.93 -0.79 8.93
C HIS A 169 -5.81 0.00 7.94
N ALA A 170 -6.99 0.44 8.37
CA ALA A 170 -7.95 1.21 7.59
C ALA A 170 -7.97 2.71 7.94
N ALA A 171 -6.92 3.26 8.55
CA ALA A 171 -6.87 4.67 9.03
C ALA A 171 -7.25 5.71 7.97
N LEU A 172 -7.19 5.37 6.69
CA LEU A 172 -7.68 6.22 5.58
C LEU A 172 -9.20 6.47 5.65
N LEU A 173 -9.96 5.59 6.28
CA LEU A 173 -11.42 5.65 6.42
C LEU A 173 -11.85 6.01 7.86
N GLU A 174 -10.90 6.16 8.77
CA GLU A 174 -11.11 6.34 10.19
C GLU A 174 -10.89 7.79 10.66
N THR A 175 -11.00 8.01 11.96
CA THR A 175 -10.78 9.32 12.58
C THR A 175 -9.45 10.00 12.19
N PRO A 176 -8.30 9.28 12.08
CA PRO A 176 -7.04 9.92 11.71
C PRO A 176 -6.88 10.23 10.21
N SER A 177 -7.88 10.00 9.37
CA SER A 177 -7.82 10.24 7.92
C SER A 177 -7.41 11.68 7.57
N GLU A 178 -7.87 12.69 8.33
CA GLU A 178 -7.47 14.08 8.12
C GLU A 178 -5.97 14.29 8.35
N ARG A 179 -5.39 13.64 9.39
CA ARG A 179 -3.94 13.70 9.64
C ARG A 179 -3.15 13.05 8.52
N MET A 180 -3.66 11.96 7.99
CA MET A 180 -3.07 11.30 6.83
C MET A 180 -3.06 12.23 5.61
N LEU A 181 -4.17 12.90 5.31
CA LEU A 181 -4.26 13.86 4.20
C LEU A 181 -3.29 15.03 4.41
N HIS A 182 -3.16 15.57 5.64
CA HIS A 182 -2.19 16.62 5.94
C HIS A 182 -0.73 16.15 5.76
N ALA A 183 -0.41 14.91 6.16
CA ALA A 183 0.93 14.36 5.96
C ALA A 183 1.25 14.23 4.48
N ILE A 184 0.31 13.73 3.68
CA ILE A 184 0.44 13.58 2.22
C ILE A 184 0.62 14.96 1.56
N ASP A 185 -0.25 15.94 1.86
CA ASP A 185 -0.16 17.29 1.30
C ASP A 185 1.18 17.96 1.64
N SER A 186 1.60 17.87 2.91
CA SER A 186 2.89 18.43 3.36
C SER A 186 4.07 17.80 2.66
N PHE A 187 4.05 16.47 2.48
CA PHE A 187 5.09 15.75 1.76
C PHE A 187 5.13 16.17 0.29
N ILE A 188 4.00 16.18 -0.40
CA ILE A 188 3.93 16.58 -1.83
C ILE A 188 4.45 18.01 -2.03
N ARG A 189 3.99 18.96 -1.19
CA ARG A 189 4.46 20.36 -1.25
C ARG A 189 5.94 20.50 -0.97
N SER A 190 6.54 19.63 -0.17
CA SER A 190 7.99 19.67 0.07
C SER A 190 8.82 19.41 -1.18
N LEU A 191 8.24 18.70 -2.16
CA LEU A 191 8.87 18.33 -3.43
C LEU A 191 8.73 19.40 -4.52
N GLU A 192 7.94 20.45 -4.28
CA GLU A 192 7.68 21.53 -5.24
C GLU A 192 8.72 22.67 -5.17
N LYS A 193 9.73 22.57 -4.30
CA LYS A 193 10.75 23.60 -4.05
C LYS A 193 11.93 23.48 -4.99
#